data_1832a5ad5d4f1b622c02877695f4fdf9
#
_entry.id   1832a5ad5d4f1b622c02877695f4fdf9
#
_cell.length_a   1.000
_cell.length_b   1.000
_cell.length_c   1.000
_cell.angle_alpha   90.00
_cell.angle_beta   90.00
_cell.angle_gamma   90.00
#
_symmetry.space_group_name_H-M   'P 1'
#
loop_
_entity.id
_entity.type
_entity.pdbx_description
1 polymer ?
#
loop_
_entity_poly.entity_id
_entity_poly.type
_entity_poly.pdbx_seq_one_letter_code
_entity_poly.pdbx_strand_id
1 'polypeptide(L)'
;MSFSTILYTIILYPLVQIIEIAFMIFDKLFGNTGIAIIGVSFTVTLLCLPLYIVAEHWQQVQRDTENKLKPGIDRIKAVFKGDEQYMILNTFYKQNHYHPMMALRSSFGLLIQVPFFMAAYNCLSSLPALQGQSFLFIKDMAKPDALFSIGSFDINILPIAMTVINIIAGAIYTKGFAFKDKAQIYGMALLFLVILYTSPSGLVLYWTMNNVFSLVKNIFYKLKNPIKVLYYLMCIGIVAVDIYILFIYNGSLNTKKRLCAVIPLTCLIALPYFIKAINWMLQKPLNGIVQNKRQRFTLFILSACGATILTGLVLPSQLISSSVLEFSNIGNYTNPRTFLLFSFWQSFGLFIFWPICIYFLYKEKIQTIISTIFSVGLIAGIINAFVFVGKYGSLDITLKFTDGFVNQSILFTLLNLIIMTVAIVVIFVLYFYNKTKIITSLISVISASFLILSFINIGKITSEYKAYAKLDSGEEFSKVQQLFNLSAENKNVVVIMLDRAKSNYFESILEDQPQLKEDFSGFTYYKNTVAYNEHTLIASPGIYGGYEYIPSEINKTPDVSLKEKHNQALLLMPR
;
A
#
# COMPACT_ATOMS: atom_id res chain seq x y z
N MET A 1 5.82 16.22 -13.67
CA MET A 1 5.27 16.10 -12.30
C MET A 1 5.37 17.43 -11.59
N SER A 2 4.31 17.90 -10.93
CA SER A 2 4.37 19.08 -10.08
C SER A 2 5.12 18.76 -8.76
N PHE A 3 5.63 19.78 -8.09
CA PHE A 3 6.30 19.62 -6.78
C PHE A 3 5.36 19.01 -5.73
N SER A 4 4.09 19.40 -5.72
CA SER A 4 3.07 18.83 -4.83
C SER A 4 2.84 17.33 -5.08
N THR A 5 2.84 16.90 -6.35
CA THR A 5 2.73 15.49 -6.72
C THR A 5 3.92 14.67 -6.21
N ILE A 6 5.14 15.21 -6.31
CA ILE A 6 6.35 14.54 -5.80
C ILE A 6 6.26 14.39 -4.27
N LEU A 7 5.90 15.45 -3.54
CA LEU A 7 5.72 15.39 -2.08
C LEU A 7 4.64 14.37 -1.68
N TYR A 8 3.51 14.39 -2.36
CA TYR A 8 2.45 13.40 -2.14
C TYR A 8 2.97 11.98 -2.33
N THR A 9 3.70 11.75 -3.42
CA THR A 9 4.22 10.42 -3.79
C THR A 9 5.28 9.92 -2.81
N ILE A 10 6.12 10.80 -2.25
CA ILE A 10 7.15 10.42 -1.26
C ILE A 10 6.56 10.22 0.13
N ILE A 11 5.66 11.10 0.56
CA ILE A 11 5.23 11.16 1.98
C ILE A 11 3.95 10.36 2.19
N LEU A 12 2.90 10.61 1.38
CA LEU A 12 1.58 10.05 1.62
C LEU A 12 1.39 8.68 0.96
N TYR A 13 1.80 8.53 -0.27
CA TYR A 13 1.55 7.31 -1.04
C TYR A 13 2.12 6.03 -0.38
N PRO A 14 3.35 6.01 0.19
CA PRO A 14 3.84 4.84 0.91
C PRO A 14 2.99 4.46 2.12
N LEU A 15 2.42 5.45 2.81
CA LEU A 15 1.52 5.20 3.95
C LEU A 15 0.18 4.62 3.46
N VAL A 16 -0.37 5.13 2.35
CA VAL A 16 -1.57 4.57 1.71
C VAL A 16 -1.33 3.10 1.35
N GLN A 17 -0.20 2.78 0.73
CA GLN A 17 0.17 1.41 0.37
C GLN A 17 0.27 0.48 1.59
N ILE A 18 0.86 0.94 2.68
CA ILE A 18 0.93 0.16 3.93
C ILE A 18 -0.48 -0.11 4.47
N ILE A 19 -1.37 0.86 4.41
CA ILE A 19 -2.77 0.73 4.82
C ILE A 19 -3.50 -0.29 3.93
N GLU A 20 -3.36 -0.20 2.62
CA GLU A 20 -3.95 -1.14 1.65
C GLU A 20 -3.45 -2.56 1.85
N ILE A 21 -2.14 -2.75 2.01
CA ILE A 21 -1.55 -4.07 2.26
C ILE A 21 -2.06 -4.64 3.59
N ALA A 22 -2.08 -3.84 4.66
CA ALA A 22 -2.62 -4.27 5.95
C ALA A 22 -4.10 -4.66 5.82
N PHE A 23 -4.91 -3.86 5.12
CA PHE A 23 -6.31 -4.16 4.86
C PHE A 23 -6.47 -5.50 4.15
N MET A 24 -5.76 -5.72 3.03
CA MET A 24 -5.82 -6.97 2.27
C MET A 24 -5.41 -8.19 3.10
N ILE A 25 -4.38 -8.07 3.93
CA ILE A 25 -3.92 -9.16 4.79
C ILE A 25 -5.01 -9.53 5.80
N PHE A 26 -5.56 -8.56 6.50
CA PHE A 26 -6.57 -8.82 7.54
C PHE A 26 -7.92 -9.25 6.93
N ASP A 27 -8.31 -8.69 5.79
CA ASP A 27 -9.52 -9.11 5.08
C ASP A 27 -9.41 -10.57 4.61
N LYS A 28 -8.27 -10.96 4.05
CA LYS A 28 -8.02 -12.34 3.64
C LYS A 28 -7.95 -13.32 4.82
N LEU A 29 -7.40 -12.89 5.97
CA LEU A 29 -7.29 -13.73 7.17
C LEU A 29 -8.64 -13.96 7.84
N PHE A 30 -9.46 -12.94 7.94
CA PHE A 30 -10.69 -12.98 8.74
C PHE A 30 -11.97 -13.04 7.90
N GLY A 31 -11.90 -12.75 6.60
CA GLY A 31 -13.07 -12.69 5.70
C GLY A 31 -14.11 -11.66 6.14
N ASN A 32 -13.69 -10.60 6.84
CA ASN A 32 -14.57 -9.58 7.38
C ASN A 32 -13.92 -8.19 7.31
N THR A 33 -14.52 -7.34 6.52
CA THR A 33 -14.03 -5.98 6.21
C THR A 33 -13.92 -5.09 7.46
N GLY A 34 -14.85 -5.21 8.42
CA GLY A 34 -14.79 -4.44 9.67
C GLY A 34 -13.60 -4.84 10.54
N ILE A 35 -13.33 -6.14 10.64
CA ILE A 35 -12.14 -6.66 11.35
C ILE A 35 -10.86 -6.23 10.60
N ALA A 36 -10.89 -6.20 9.26
CA ALA A 36 -9.78 -5.70 8.47
C ALA A 36 -9.43 -4.25 8.81
N ILE A 37 -10.42 -3.37 8.95
CA ILE A 37 -10.21 -1.97 9.37
C ILE A 37 -9.63 -1.88 10.80
N ILE A 38 -10.09 -2.70 11.72
CA ILE A 38 -9.52 -2.78 13.08
C ILE A 38 -8.04 -3.19 12.99
N GLY A 39 -7.70 -4.18 12.17
CA GLY A 39 -6.34 -4.61 11.90
C GLY A 39 -5.46 -3.51 11.28
N VAL A 40 -6.00 -2.74 10.33
CA VAL A 40 -5.33 -1.55 9.77
C VAL A 40 -5.03 -0.53 10.87
N SER A 41 -6.03 -0.21 11.70
CA SER A 41 -5.88 0.73 12.81
C SER A 41 -4.79 0.28 13.80
N PHE A 42 -4.75 -1.01 14.13
CA PHE A 42 -3.70 -1.59 14.95
C PHE A 42 -2.32 -1.45 14.30
N THR A 43 -2.19 -1.81 13.02
CA THR A 43 -0.93 -1.73 12.27
C THR A 43 -0.39 -0.29 12.22
N VAL A 44 -1.24 0.69 11.89
CA VAL A 44 -0.84 2.10 11.85
C VAL A 44 -0.46 2.60 13.24
N THR A 45 -1.22 2.24 14.28
CA THR A 45 -0.88 2.61 15.66
C THR A 45 0.49 2.06 16.07
N LEU A 46 0.80 0.81 15.70
CA LEU A 46 2.10 0.19 15.98
C LEU A 46 3.25 0.87 15.23
N LEU A 47 3.05 1.22 13.97
CA LEU A 47 4.05 1.95 13.17
C LEU A 47 4.29 3.37 13.69
N CYS A 48 3.25 4.05 14.17
CA CYS A 48 3.34 5.39 14.73
C CYS A 48 3.89 5.41 16.16
N LEU A 49 3.92 4.27 16.86
CA LEU A 49 4.32 4.20 18.27
C LEU A 49 5.67 4.86 18.57
N PRO A 50 6.76 4.62 17.81
CA PRO A 50 8.05 5.29 18.07
C PRO A 50 7.97 6.80 17.87
N LEU A 51 7.20 7.27 16.90
CA LEU A 51 6.99 8.68 16.64
C LEU A 51 6.24 9.35 17.82
N TYR A 52 5.22 8.66 18.33
CA TYR A 52 4.48 9.15 19.52
C TYR A 52 5.36 9.23 20.76
N ILE A 53 6.20 8.22 21.02
CA ILE A 53 7.11 8.22 22.18
C ILE A 53 8.06 9.42 22.12
N VAL A 54 8.62 9.73 20.94
CA VAL A 54 9.52 10.89 20.78
C VAL A 54 8.74 12.20 20.91
N ALA A 55 7.56 12.30 20.33
CA ALA A 55 6.72 13.48 20.42
C ALA A 55 6.28 13.74 21.87
N GLU A 56 5.86 12.72 22.61
CA GLU A 56 5.50 12.81 24.03
C GLU A 56 6.69 13.25 24.88
N HIS A 57 7.89 12.72 24.63
CA HIS A 57 9.11 13.15 25.32
C HIS A 57 9.41 14.65 25.07
N TRP A 58 9.33 15.11 23.82
CA TRP A 58 9.54 16.51 23.50
C TRP A 58 8.48 17.43 24.13
N GLN A 59 7.22 16.99 24.14
CA GLN A 59 6.15 17.73 24.86
C GLN A 59 6.41 17.80 26.36
N GLN A 60 6.89 16.72 26.95
CA GLN A 60 7.23 16.72 28.39
C GLN A 60 8.39 17.68 28.68
N VAL A 61 9.48 17.62 27.92
CA VAL A 61 10.63 18.54 28.06
C VAL A 61 10.17 20.00 27.93
N GLN A 62 9.28 20.27 26.96
CA GLN A 62 8.73 21.61 26.77
C GLN A 62 7.92 22.09 28.00
N ARG A 63 7.00 21.26 28.50
CA ARG A 63 6.19 21.58 29.68
C ARG A 63 7.06 21.82 30.92
N ASP A 64 8.05 20.97 31.14
CA ASP A 64 8.96 21.11 32.28
C ASP A 64 9.77 22.41 32.20
N THR A 65 10.20 22.79 30.97
CA THR A 65 10.89 24.07 30.75
C THR A 65 9.96 25.27 30.96
N GLU A 66 8.76 25.25 30.42
CA GLU A 66 7.76 26.31 30.61
C GLU A 66 7.40 26.47 32.10
N ASN A 67 7.18 25.37 32.80
CA ASN A 67 6.86 25.40 34.23
C ASN A 67 8.00 26.00 35.07
N LYS A 68 9.26 25.74 34.73
CA LYS A 68 10.44 26.34 35.38
C LYS A 68 10.54 27.83 35.11
N LEU A 69 10.25 28.28 33.90
CA LEU A 69 10.38 29.68 33.47
C LEU A 69 9.18 30.53 33.90
N LYS A 70 8.01 29.91 34.05
CA LYS A 70 6.75 30.61 34.36
C LYS A 70 6.82 31.59 35.51
N PRO A 71 7.37 31.26 36.72
CA PRO A 71 7.45 32.20 37.82
C PRO A 71 8.27 33.47 37.50
N GLY A 72 9.35 33.32 36.73
CA GLY A 72 10.17 34.45 36.26
C GLY A 72 9.44 35.30 35.23
N ILE A 73 8.77 34.67 34.30
CA ILE A 73 7.96 35.33 33.25
C ILE A 73 6.81 36.11 33.90
N ASP A 74 6.10 35.52 34.85
CA ASP A 74 4.98 36.18 35.55
C ASP A 74 5.42 37.39 36.38
N ARG A 75 6.59 37.31 37.03
CA ARG A 75 7.19 38.45 37.73
C ARG A 75 7.55 39.60 36.78
N ILE A 76 8.20 39.29 35.66
CA ILE A 76 8.57 40.31 34.66
C ILE A 76 7.31 40.96 34.07
N LYS A 77 6.27 40.20 33.75
CA LYS A 77 5.01 40.71 33.23
C LYS A 77 4.21 41.56 34.26
N ALA A 78 4.37 41.26 35.54
CA ALA A 78 3.71 42.03 36.59
C ALA A 78 4.35 43.41 36.82
N VAL A 79 5.68 43.52 36.64
CA VAL A 79 6.45 44.71 36.94
C VAL A 79 6.65 45.62 35.73
N PHE A 80 6.95 45.05 34.56
CA PHE A 80 7.30 45.80 33.36
C PHE A 80 6.17 45.77 32.32
N LYS A 81 6.07 46.83 31.49
CA LYS A 81 5.07 46.95 30.42
C LYS A 81 5.71 47.50 29.12
N GLY A 82 5.06 47.26 27.97
CA GLY A 82 5.50 47.74 26.67
C GLY A 82 6.84 47.18 26.22
N ASP A 83 7.67 48.05 25.64
CA ASP A 83 8.95 47.66 25.03
C ASP A 83 9.95 47.19 26.09
N GLU A 84 9.93 47.74 27.27
CA GLU A 84 10.79 47.33 28.39
C GLU A 84 10.49 45.90 28.83
N GLN A 85 9.21 45.55 28.94
CA GLN A 85 8.80 44.16 29.21
C GLN A 85 9.33 43.19 28.12
N TYR A 86 9.22 43.58 26.84
CA TYR A 86 9.69 42.77 25.73
C TYR A 86 11.21 42.56 25.78
N MET A 87 11.99 43.61 26.03
CA MET A 87 13.45 43.53 26.12
C MET A 87 13.90 42.64 27.26
N ILE A 88 13.31 42.79 28.45
CA ILE A 88 13.65 42.02 29.65
C ILE A 88 13.24 40.55 29.45
N LEU A 89 12.05 40.26 28.89
CA LEU A 89 11.62 38.91 28.58
C LEU A 89 12.55 38.24 27.56
N ASN A 90 12.96 38.97 26.53
CA ASN A 90 13.87 38.43 25.52
C ASN A 90 15.24 38.10 26.13
N THR A 91 15.76 38.94 26.99
CA THR A 91 17.01 38.72 27.74
C THR A 91 16.89 37.52 28.67
N PHE A 92 15.77 37.43 29.42
CA PHE A 92 15.48 36.30 30.30
C PHE A 92 15.39 34.96 29.51
N TYR A 93 14.76 34.95 28.36
CA TYR A 93 14.70 33.78 27.48
C TYR A 93 16.10 33.39 26.98
N LYS A 94 16.92 34.34 26.53
CA LYS A 94 18.29 34.09 26.10
C LYS A 94 19.16 33.52 27.23
N GLN A 95 19.07 34.06 28.44
CA GLN A 95 19.81 33.55 29.59
C GLN A 95 19.44 32.11 29.97
N ASN A 96 18.18 31.74 29.76
CA ASN A 96 17.70 30.38 30.01
C ASN A 96 17.75 29.45 28.77
N HIS A 97 18.47 29.86 27.72
CA HIS A 97 18.56 29.11 26.46
C HIS A 97 17.20 28.69 25.91
N TYR A 98 16.16 29.50 26.15
CA TYR A 98 14.81 29.26 25.70
C TYR A 98 14.45 30.19 24.51
N HIS A 99 13.89 29.61 23.46
CA HIS A 99 13.35 30.37 22.34
C HIS A 99 11.83 30.18 22.27
N PRO A 100 11.00 31.23 22.12
CA PRO A 100 9.54 31.10 22.07
C PRO A 100 9.02 30.13 21.01
N MET A 101 9.73 29.95 19.89
CA MET A 101 9.41 28.92 18.89
C MET A 101 9.53 27.49 19.42
N MET A 102 10.22 27.24 20.53
CA MET A 102 10.26 25.91 21.15
C MET A 102 8.87 25.48 21.64
N ALA A 103 7.96 26.42 21.88
CA ALA A 103 6.56 26.13 22.19
C ALA A 103 5.86 25.32 21.05
N LEU A 104 6.33 25.43 19.81
CA LEU A 104 5.84 24.62 18.68
C LEU A 104 6.14 23.13 18.85
N ARG A 105 7.11 22.76 19.71
CA ARG A 105 7.40 21.36 20.03
C ARG A 105 6.21 20.66 20.68
N SER A 106 5.35 21.40 21.38
CA SER A 106 4.11 20.84 21.96
C SER A 106 3.12 20.40 20.87
N SER A 107 3.10 21.09 19.72
CA SER A 107 2.24 20.77 18.59
C SER A 107 2.83 19.69 17.66
N PHE A 108 4.10 19.32 17.86
CA PHE A 108 4.79 18.36 16.99
C PHE A 108 4.11 16.98 16.97
N GLY A 109 3.55 16.56 18.11
CA GLY A 109 2.78 15.32 18.20
C GLY A 109 1.54 15.30 17.32
N LEU A 110 0.90 16.45 17.12
CA LEU A 110 -0.25 16.58 16.22
C LEU A 110 0.21 16.63 14.76
N LEU A 111 1.26 17.40 14.45
CA LEU A 111 1.79 17.53 13.10
C LEU A 111 2.26 16.19 12.53
N ILE A 112 2.84 15.33 13.37
CA ILE A 112 3.32 14.01 12.95
C ILE A 112 2.18 13.06 12.57
N GLN A 113 0.97 13.28 13.08
CA GLN A 113 -0.21 12.47 12.78
C GLN A 113 -0.85 12.85 11.44
N VAL A 114 -0.64 14.08 10.95
CA VAL A 114 -1.29 14.60 9.74
C VAL A 114 -1.05 13.71 8.51
N PRO A 115 0.17 13.27 8.18
CA PRO A 115 0.39 12.38 7.04
C PRO A 115 -0.36 11.06 7.15
N PHE A 116 -0.41 10.46 8.34
CA PHE A 116 -1.15 9.20 8.58
C PHE A 116 -2.66 9.41 8.48
N PHE A 117 -3.14 10.56 8.97
CA PHE A 117 -4.54 10.94 8.79
C PHE A 117 -4.89 11.07 7.32
N MET A 118 -4.12 11.83 6.55
CA MET A 118 -4.38 12.05 5.13
C MET A 118 -4.31 10.75 4.33
N ALA A 119 -3.36 9.86 4.66
CA ALA A 119 -3.23 8.57 4.02
C ALA A 119 -4.45 7.66 4.29
N ALA A 120 -4.88 7.56 5.56
CA ALA A 120 -6.05 6.79 5.93
C ALA A 120 -7.34 7.37 5.33
N TYR A 121 -7.47 8.71 5.33
CA TYR A 121 -8.61 9.38 4.71
C TYR A 121 -8.67 9.05 3.21
N ASN A 122 -7.57 9.23 2.48
CA ASN A 122 -7.52 8.94 1.04
C ASN A 122 -7.83 7.47 0.71
N CYS A 123 -7.29 6.54 1.50
CA CYS A 123 -7.50 5.11 1.28
C CYS A 123 -8.94 4.70 1.63
N LEU A 124 -9.36 4.93 2.86
CA LEU A 124 -10.62 4.35 3.38
C LEU A 124 -11.88 5.09 2.93
N SER A 125 -11.78 6.38 2.53
CA SER A 125 -12.95 7.11 2.03
C SER A 125 -13.36 6.69 0.61
N SER A 126 -12.46 6.10 -0.16
CA SER A 126 -12.69 5.71 -1.56
C SER A 126 -12.47 4.22 -1.84
N LEU A 127 -12.28 3.40 -0.81
CA LEU A 127 -11.99 1.97 -0.97
C LEU A 127 -13.22 1.20 -1.47
N PRO A 128 -13.23 0.65 -2.71
CA PRO A 128 -14.40 -0.03 -3.28
C PRO A 128 -14.84 -1.24 -2.47
N ALA A 129 -13.91 -1.91 -1.79
CA ALA A 129 -14.18 -3.08 -0.95
C ALA A 129 -15.10 -2.79 0.26
N LEU A 130 -15.35 -1.52 0.60
CA LEU A 130 -16.26 -1.13 1.67
C LEU A 130 -17.72 -1.01 1.23
N GLN A 131 -17.99 -0.92 -0.07
CA GLN A 131 -19.32 -0.71 -0.61
C GLN A 131 -20.24 -1.90 -0.33
N GLY A 132 -21.39 -1.62 0.28
CA GLY A 132 -22.37 -2.64 0.63
C GLY A 132 -21.94 -3.62 1.74
N GLN A 133 -20.77 -3.41 2.35
CA GLN A 133 -20.30 -4.25 3.46
C GLN A 133 -20.84 -3.74 4.80
N SER A 134 -21.43 -4.65 5.56
CA SER A 134 -21.97 -4.36 6.89
C SER A 134 -21.03 -4.82 8.00
N PHE A 135 -21.02 -4.11 9.13
CA PHE A 135 -20.28 -4.50 10.31
C PHE A 135 -20.96 -4.04 11.60
N LEU A 136 -21.27 -4.96 12.50
CA LEU A 136 -22.04 -4.70 13.73
C LEU A 136 -23.37 -4.00 13.40
N PHE A 137 -23.56 -2.75 13.86
CA PHE A 137 -24.73 -1.93 13.60
C PHE A 137 -24.63 -1.06 12.33
N ILE A 138 -23.46 -1.06 11.67
CA ILE A 138 -23.21 -0.30 10.44
C ILE A 138 -23.75 -1.10 9.26
N LYS A 139 -24.66 -0.52 8.49
CA LYS A 139 -25.31 -1.18 7.33
C LYS A 139 -24.41 -1.15 6.08
N ASP A 140 -23.71 -0.06 5.85
CA ASP A 140 -22.81 0.14 4.70
C ASP A 140 -21.59 0.95 5.15
N MET A 141 -20.42 0.34 5.12
CA MET A 141 -19.18 0.95 5.59
C MET A 141 -18.66 2.07 4.67
N ALA A 142 -19.13 2.13 3.43
CA ALA A 142 -18.80 3.19 2.48
C ALA A 142 -19.65 4.46 2.68
N LYS A 143 -20.67 4.42 3.55
CA LYS A 143 -21.57 5.54 3.84
C LYS A 143 -21.55 5.91 5.32
N PRO A 144 -22.04 7.11 5.71
CA PRO A 144 -22.28 7.43 7.11
C PRO A 144 -23.20 6.41 7.78
N ASP A 145 -23.04 6.18 9.09
CA ASP A 145 -23.77 5.13 9.81
C ASP A 145 -25.29 5.35 9.92
N ALA A 146 -25.74 6.61 9.91
CA ALA A 146 -27.16 7.00 9.86
C ALA A 146 -28.07 6.06 10.69
N LEU A 147 -27.66 5.79 11.96
CA LEU A 147 -28.33 4.77 12.78
C LEU A 147 -29.75 5.19 13.15
N PHE A 148 -29.97 6.48 13.36
CA PHE A 148 -31.27 7.08 13.61
C PHE A 148 -31.51 8.26 12.67
N SER A 149 -32.74 8.42 12.20
CA SER A 149 -33.19 9.57 11.40
C SER A 149 -34.33 10.28 12.11
N ILE A 150 -34.18 11.59 12.35
CA ILE A 150 -35.22 12.44 12.92
C ILE A 150 -35.65 13.42 11.82
N GLY A 151 -36.74 13.12 11.14
CA GLY A 151 -37.18 13.88 9.98
C GLY A 151 -36.20 13.71 8.80
N SER A 152 -35.65 14.82 8.31
CA SER A 152 -34.64 14.85 7.26
C SER A 152 -33.18 14.82 7.78
N PHE A 153 -33.02 14.70 9.09
CA PHE A 153 -31.70 14.72 9.74
C PHE A 153 -31.27 13.32 10.17
N ASP A 154 -30.14 12.84 9.61
CA ASP A 154 -29.53 11.57 10.01
C ASP A 154 -28.57 11.78 11.18
N ILE A 155 -28.74 10.98 12.24
CA ILE A 155 -27.87 10.99 13.41
C ILE A 155 -26.83 9.89 13.24
N ASN A 156 -25.58 10.32 13.06
CA ASN A 156 -24.41 9.45 12.96
C ASN A 156 -23.83 9.22 14.36
N ILE A 157 -24.02 8.01 14.89
CA ILE A 157 -23.62 7.66 16.28
C ILE A 157 -22.15 7.36 16.37
N LEU A 158 -21.55 6.76 15.36
CA LEU A 158 -20.15 6.35 15.39
C LEU A 158 -19.18 7.54 15.59
N PRO A 159 -19.32 8.70 14.91
CA PRO A 159 -18.51 9.88 15.17
C PRO A 159 -18.70 10.44 16.59
N ILE A 160 -19.92 10.36 17.13
CA ILE A 160 -20.20 10.79 18.52
C ILE A 160 -19.50 9.86 19.50
N ALA A 161 -19.62 8.53 19.34
CA ALA A 161 -18.94 7.54 20.17
C ALA A 161 -17.41 7.70 20.10
N MET A 162 -16.86 7.90 18.90
CA MET A 162 -15.45 8.22 18.70
C MET A 162 -15.01 9.44 19.53
N THR A 163 -15.80 10.52 19.49
CA THR A 163 -15.50 11.75 20.22
C THR A 163 -15.55 11.55 21.72
N VAL A 164 -16.52 10.80 22.23
CA VAL A 164 -16.62 10.45 23.66
C VAL A 164 -15.38 9.65 24.10
N ILE A 165 -14.97 8.65 23.34
CA ILE A 165 -13.75 7.86 23.61
C ILE A 165 -12.52 8.77 23.62
N ASN A 166 -12.42 9.70 22.68
CA ASN A 166 -11.31 10.63 22.57
C ASN A 166 -11.27 11.60 23.77
N ILE A 167 -12.42 12.10 24.24
CA ILE A 167 -12.54 12.93 25.44
C ILE A 167 -12.10 12.15 26.69
N ILE A 168 -12.54 10.90 26.84
CA ILE A 168 -12.13 10.03 27.96
C ILE A 168 -10.61 9.80 27.93
N ALA A 169 -10.07 9.45 26.76
CA ALA A 169 -8.63 9.24 26.56
C ALA A 169 -7.84 10.53 26.90
N GLY A 170 -8.34 11.68 26.44
CA GLY A 170 -7.80 13.00 26.74
C GLY A 170 -7.82 13.33 28.23
N ALA A 171 -8.92 13.06 28.94
CA ALA A 171 -9.03 13.26 30.37
C ALA A 171 -8.02 12.43 31.17
N ILE A 172 -7.80 11.17 30.78
CA ILE A 172 -6.81 10.29 31.40
C ILE A 172 -5.38 10.79 31.13
N TYR A 173 -5.10 11.22 29.89
CA TYR A 173 -3.79 11.69 29.47
C TYR A 173 -3.42 13.03 30.10
N THR A 174 -4.36 13.99 30.15
CA THR A 174 -4.11 15.38 30.59
C THR A 174 -4.25 15.60 32.09
N LYS A 175 -4.33 14.53 32.89
CA LYS A 175 -4.40 14.66 34.35
C LYS A 175 -3.17 15.42 34.88
N GLY A 176 -3.39 16.60 35.47
CA GLY A 176 -2.31 17.46 35.95
C GLY A 176 -1.79 18.50 34.95
N PHE A 177 -2.29 18.56 33.73
CA PHE A 177 -1.86 19.56 32.73
C PHE A 177 -2.55 20.92 32.93
N ALA A 178 -1.94 21.98 32.39
CA ALA A 178 -2.51 23.30 32.34
C ALA A 178 -3.81 23.34 31.51
N PHE A 179 -4.69 24.30 31.80
CA PHE A 179 -5.96 24.45 31.09
C PHE A 179 -5.78 24.59 29.56
N LYS A 180 -4.74 25.34 29.14
CA LYS A 180 -4.42 25.52 27.72
C LYS A 180 -4.20 24.21 26.98
N ASP A 181 -3.45 23.28 27.55
CA ASP A 181 -3.15 21.98 26.94
C ASP A 181 -4.39 21.09 26.87
N LYS A 182 -5.24 21.16 27.93
CA LYS A 182 -6.54 20.47 27.93
C LYS A 182 -7.46 21.02 26.86
N ALA A 183 -7.58 22.34 26.77
CA ALA A 183 -8.43 23.00 25.76
C ALA A 183 -8.02 22.66 24.34
N GLN A 184 -6.73 22.53 24.06
CA GLN A 184 -6.23 22.11 22.76
C GLN A 184 -6.69 20.69 22.40
N ILE A 185 -6.59 19.73 23.32
CA ILE A 185 -6.96 18.33 23.08
C ILE A 185 -8.46 18.18 22.89
N TYR A 186 -9.28 18.83 23.72
CA TYR A 186 -10.74 18.77 23.58
C TYR A 186 -11.22 19.54 22.35
N GLY A 187 -10.58 20.67 22.02
CA GLY A 187 -10.86 21.40 20.78
C GLY A 187 -10.60 20.56 19.53
N MET A 188 -9.51 19.78 19.52
CA MET A 188 -9.23 18.83 18.43
C MET A 188 -10.25 17.72 18.37
N ALA A 189 -10.72 17.17 19.49
CA ALA A 189 -11.76 16.15 19.50
C ALA A 189 -13.07 16.65 18.87
N LEU A 190 -13.48 17.90 19.17
CA LEU A 190 -14.64 18.53 18.57
C LEU A 190 -14.44 18.85 17.08
N LEU A 191 -13.25 19.30 16.70
CA LEU A 191 -12.91 19.52 15.29
C LEU A 191 -13.05 18.24 14.46
N PHE A 192 -12.53 17.13 14.97
CA PHE A 192 -12.68 15.83 14.32
C PHE A 192 -14.13 15.34 14.28
N LEU A 193 -14.95 15.64 15.27
CA LEU A 193 -16.38 15.35 15.21
C LEU A 193 -17.02 16.03 14.00
N VAL A 194 -16.71 17.32 13.79
CA VAL A 194 -17.28 18.08 12.66
C VAL A 194 -16.80 17.52 11.32
N ILE A 195 -15.50 17.28 11.18
CA ILE A 195 -14.90 16.80 9.92
C ILE A 195 -15.39 15.40 9.57
N LEU A 196 -15.52 14.52 10.54
CA LEU A 196 -15.82 13.10 10.32
C LEU A 196 -17.32 12.79 10.44
N TYR A 197 -18.18 13.76 10.76
CA TYR A 197 -19.61 13.51 10.99
C TYR A 197 -20.32 12.90 9.79
N THR A 198 -20.01 13.37 8.59
CA THR A 198 -20.59 12.90 7.31
C THR A 198 -19.65 11.96 6.54
N SER A 199 -18.58 11.52 7.17
CA SER A 199 -17.60 10.64 6.54
C SER A 199 -18.07 9.19 6.50
N PRO A 200 -17.56 8.35 5.57
CA PRO A 200 -17.85 6.92 5.54
C PRO A 200 -17.59 6.23 6.88
N SER A 201 -18.49 5.36 7.29
CA SER A 201 -18.41 4.66 8.59
C SER A 201 -17.14 3.84 8.75
N GLY A 202 -16.60 3.29 7.66
CA GLY A 202 -15.31 2.58 7.69
C GLY A 202 -14.14 3.48 8.13
N LEU A 203 -14.10 4.72 7.66
CA LEU A 203 -13.09 5.71 8.09
C LEU A 203 -13.30 6.11 9.54
N VAL A 204 -14.55 6.32 9.97
CA VAL A 204 -14.85 6.67 11.37
C VAL A 204 -14.54 5.51 12.31
N LEU A 205 -14.79 4.26 11.90
CA LEU A 205 -14.41 3.05 12.64
C LEU A 205 -12.89 2.97 12.82
N TYR A 206 -12.12 3.23 11.77
CA TYR A 206 -10.65 3.30 11.84
C TYR A 206 -10.19 4.31 12.92
N TRP A 207 -10.76 5.52 12.92
CA TRP A 207 -10.45 6.55 13.91
C TRP A 207 -10.88 6.18 15.33
N THR A 208 -12.06 5.58 15.45
CA THR A 208 -12.56 5.07 16.73
C THR A 208 -11.58 4.08 17.33
N MET A 209 -11.13 3.12 16.51
CA MET A 209 -10.18 2.10 16.96
C MET A 209 -8.79 2.68 17.27
N ASN A 210 -8.31 3.67 16.51
CA ASN A 210 -7.08 4.40 16.86
C ASN A 210 -7.18 5.07 18.24
N ASN A 211 -8.32 5.71 18.54
CA ASN A 211 -8.55 6.32 19.84
C ASN A 211 -8.62 5.27 20.96
N VAL A 212 -9.25 4.11 20.70
CA VAL A 212 -9.28 2.98 21.65
C VAL A 212 -7.86 2.46 21.90
N PHE A 213 -7.06 2.22 20.86
CA PHE A 213 -5.67 1.76 21.02
C PHE A 213 -4.81 2.79 21.75
N SER A 214 -5.00 4.08 21.49
CA SER A 214 -4.33 5.16 22.21
C SER A 214 -4.75 5.20 23.68
N LEU A 215 -6.03 5.02 23.98
CA LEU A 215 -6.54 4.91 25.35
C LEU A 215 -5.91 3.72 26.07
N VAL A 216 -5.92 2.54 25.45
CA VAL A 216 -5.30 1.33 25.98
C VAL A 216 -3.80 1.57 26.25
N LYS A 217 -3.07 2.15 25.29
CA LYS A 217 -1.66 2.54 25.45
C LYS A 217 -1.47 3.43 26.69
N ASN A 218 -2.27 4.47 26.84
CA ASN A 218 -2.16 5.43 27.94
C ASN A 218 -2.43 4.77 29.31
N ILE A 219 -3.37 3.82 29.36
CA ILE A 219 -3.64 3.03 30.58
C ILE A 219 -2.44 2.12 30.89
N PHE A 220 -1.92 1.41 29.88
CA PHE A 220 -0.79 0.50 30.06
C PHE A 220 0.49 1.21 30.52
N TYR A 221 0.78 2.42 30.02
CA TYR A 221 1.93 3.19 30.48
C TYR A 221 1.85 3.63 31.95
N LYS A 222 0.65 3.67 32.53
CA LYS A 222 0.46 3.95 33.97
C LYS A 222 0.66 2.73 34.87
N LEU A 223 0.74 1.53 34.27
CA LEU A 223 0.95 0.29 35.03
C LEU A 223 2.42 0.12 35.42
N LYS A 224 2.68 -0.44 36.59
CA LYS A 224 4.02 -0.66 37.12
C LYS A 224 4.87 -1.63 36.26
N ASN A 225 4.22 -2.59 35.58
CA ASN A 225 4.85 -3.58 34.69
C ASN A 225 3.95 -3.85 33.47
N PRO A 226 3.85 -2.96 32.49
CA PRO A 226 2.88 -3.06 31.39
C PRO A 226 3.08 -4.32 30.54
N ILE A 227 4.33 -4.70 30.25
CA ILE A 227 4.65 -5.88 29.41
C ILE A 227 4.18 -7.18 30.06
N LYS A 228 4.33 -7.32 31.39
CA LYS A 228 3.85 -8.50 32.11
C LYS A 228 2.32 -8.59 32.08
N VAL A 229 1.63 -7.46 32.29
CA VAL A 229 0.16 -7.43 32.25
C VAL A 229 -0.33 -7.79 30.85
N LEU A 230 0.29 -7.22 29.79
CA LEU A 230 -0.05 -7.55 28.41
C LEU A 230 0.15 -9.05 28.11
N TYR A 231 1.25 -9.61 28.59
CA TYR A 231 1.53 -11.05 28.44
C TYR A 231 0.46 -11.91 29.11
N TYR A 232 0.07 -11.60 30.35
CA TYR A 232 -0.99 -12.35 31.03
C TYR A 232 -2.35 -12.21 30.34
N LEU A 233 -2.71 -11.01 29.86
CA LEU A 233 -3.94 -10.81 29.08
C LEU A 233 -3.91 -11.60 27.77
N MET A 234 -2.77 -11.63 27.08
CA MET A 234 -2.57 -12.45 25.91
C MET A 234 -2.76 -13.95 26.21
N CYS A 235 -2.17 -14.45 27.29
CA CYS A 235 -2.33 -15.87 27.71
C CYS A 235 -3.79 -16.19 28.02
N ILE A 236 -4.50 -15.33 28.74
CA ILE A 236 -5.92 -15.49 29.04
C ILE A 236 -6.75 -15.50 27.76
N GLY A 237 -6.46 -14.56 26.84
CA GLY A 237 -7.13 -14.48 25.55
C GLY A 237 -6.91 -15.74 24.69
N ILE A 238 -5.68 -16.25 24.62
CA ILE A 238 -5.35 -17.50 23.90
C ILE A 238 -6.14 -18.66 24.48
N VAL A 239 -6.11 -18.84 25.79
CA VAL A 239 -6.85 -19.94 26.47
C VAL A 239 -8.35 -19.83 26.21
N ALA A 240 -8.92 -18.63 26.26
CA ALA A 240 -10.34 -18.41 25.96
C ALA A 240 -10.69 -18.76 24.50
N VAL A 241 -9.85 -18.38 23.54
CA VAL A 241 -10.03 -18.71 22.11
C VAL A 241 -9.85 -20.22 21.88
N ASP A 242 -8.88 -20.87 22.52
CA ASP A 242 -8.65 -22.31 22.43
C ASP A 242 -9.86 -23.09 22.97
N ILE A 243 -10.41 -22.68 24.11
CA ILE A 243 -11.64 -23.25 24.68
C ILE A 243 -12.81 -23.05 23.71
N TYR A 244 -12.98 -21.88 23.16
CA TYR A 244 -14.02 -21.59 22.19
C TYR A 244 -13.92 -22.49 20.95
N ILE A 245 -12.73 -22.62 20.35
CA ILE A 245 -12.50 -23.45 19.16
C ILE A 245 -12.74 -24.94 19.44
N LEU A 246 -12.31 -25.41 20.60
CA LEU A 246 -12.40 -26.84 20.94
C LEU A 246 -13.81 -27.26 21.34
N PHE A 247 -14.50 -26.46 22.16
CA PHE A 247 -15.72 -26.87 22.85
C PHE A 247 -17.01 -26.16 22.41
N ILE A 248 -16.93 -24.89 21.95
CA ILE A 248 -18.09 -24.06 21.68
C ILE A 248 -18.37 -23.95 20.19
N TYR A 249 -17.33 -23.96 19.36
CA TYR A 249 -17.48 -23.74 17.92
C TYR A 249 -18.17 -24.92 17.23
N ASN A 250 -19.42 -24.70 16.77
CA ASN A 250 -20.27 -25.70 16.11
C ASN A 250 -20.15 -25.69 14.55
N GLY A 251 -19.15 -25.03 13.97
CA GLY A 251 -18.93 -24.98 12.52
C GLY A 251 -18.31 -26.26 11.94
N SER A 252 -18.19 -26.30 10.60
CA SER A 252 -17.75 -27.45 9.77
C SER A 252 -16.28 -27.85 9.93
N LEU A 253 -15.56 -27.38 10.96
CA LEU A 253 -14.17 -27.71 11.17
C LEU A 253 -14.02 -29.11 11.81
N ASN A 254 -13.42 -30.04 11.07
CA ASN A 254 -13.03 -31.36 11.60
C ASN A 254 -12.02 -31.20 12.74
N THR A 255 -11.98 -32.17 13.66
CA THR A 255 -11.07 -32.22 14.83
C THR A 255 -9.61 -31.94 14.45
N LYS A 256 -9.14 -32.46 13.31
CA LYS A 256 -7.77 -32.18 12.81
C LYS A 256 -7.55 -30.71 12.52
N LYS A 257 -8.51 -30.03 11.89
CA LYS A 257 -8.40 -28.58 11.58
C LYS A 257 -8.48 -27.74 12.85
N ARG A 258 -9.28 -28.13 13.84
CA ARG A 258 -9.33 -27.45 15.16
C ARG A 258 -7.98 -27.56 15.87
N LEU A 259 -7.36 -28.75 15.92
CA LEU A 259 -6.03 -28.92 16.50
C LEU A 259 -4.95 -28.13 15.75
N CYS A 260 -5.00 -28.09 14.41
CA CYS A 260 -4.08 -27.27 13.62
C CYS A 260 -4.21 -25.77 13.90
N ALA A 261 -5.35 -25.28 14.36
CA ALA A 261 -5.54 -23.89 14.77
C ALA A 261 -5.09 -23.63 16.21
N VAL A 262 -5.44 -24.54 17.12
CA VAL A 262 -5.16 -24.41 18.57
C VAL A 262 -3.67 -24.55 18.88
N ILE A 263 -2.96 -25.54 18.29
CA ILE A 263 -1.54 -25.78 18.58
C ILE A 263 -0.66 -24.53 18.32
N PRO A 264 -0.70 -23.87 17.16
CA PRO A 264 0.08 -22.65 16.95
C PRO A 264 -0.30 -21.51 17.89
N LEU A 265 -1.59 -21.39 18.22
CA LEU A 265 -2.09 -20.37 19.13
C LEU A 265 -1.54 -20.61 20.55
N THR A 266 -1.62 -21.84 21.05
CA THR A 266 -1.04 -22.21 22.35
C THR A 266 0.47 -22.03 22.38
N CYS A 267 1.18 -22.29 21.27
CA CYS A 267 2.62 -22.03 21.15
C CYS A 267 3.01 -20.57 21.38
N LEU A 268 2.10 -19.61 21.13
CA LEU A 268 2.35 -18.19 21.42
C LEU A 268 2.51 -17.91 22.92
N ILE A 269 2.01 -18.77 23.80
CA ILE A 269 2.26 -18.66 25.25
C ILE A 269 3.75 -18.80 25.56
N ALA A 270 4.49 -19.57 24.76
CA ALA A 270 5.94 -19.72 24.89
C ALA A 270 6.74 -18.56 24.25
N LEU A 271 6.08 -17.54 23.70
CA LEU A 271 6.70 -16.39 23.01
C LEU A 271 7.88 -15.74 23.79
N PRO A 272 7.82 -15.50 25.12
CA PRO A 272 8.96 -14.94 25.86
C PRO A 272 10.20 -15.82 25.82
N TYR A 273 10.01 -17.14 25.84
CA TYR A 273 11.12 -18.10 25.75
C TYR A 273 11.71 -18.13 24.35
N PHE A 274 10.87 -18.08 23.31
CA PHE A 274 11.31 -17.95 21.92
C PHE A 274 12.08 -16.64 21.69
N ILE A 275 11.57 -15.52 22.19
CA ILE A 275 12.28 -14.23 22.10
C ILE A 275 13.63 -14.31 22.81
N LYS A 276 13.70 -14.94 23.99
CA LYS A 276 14.97 -15.13 24.73
C LYS A 276 15.94 -16.01 23.97
N ALA A 277 15.48 -17.10 23.39
CA ALA A 277 16.28 -18.00 22.56
C ALA A 277 16.79 -17.31 21.29
N ILE A 278 15.93 -16.60 20.58
CA ILE A 278 16.28 -15.81 19.39
C ILE A 278 17.30 -14.72 19.74
N ASN A 279 17.09 -13.98 20.82
CA ASN A 279 18.05 -12.98 21.28
C ASN A 279 19.42 -13.59 21.60
N TRP A 280 19.43 -14.75 22.26
CA TRP A 280 20.67 -15.48 22.55
C TRP A 280 21.38 -15.93 21.28
N MET A 281 20.64 -16.48 20.30
CA MET A 281 21.17 -16.90 19.01
C MET A 281 21.71 -15.72 18.18
N LEU A 282 20.99 -14.59 18.18
CA LEU A 282 21.34 -13.42 17.35
C LEU A 282 22.34 -12.49 18.02
N GLN A 283 22.55 -12.60 19.32
CA GLN A 283 23.42 -11.69 20.06
C GLN A 283 24.85 -11.70 19.51
N LYS A 284 25.46 -12.88 19.30
CA LYS A 284 26.81 -13.00 18.74
C LYS A 284 26.92 -12.46 17.31
N PRO A 285 26.08 -12.88 16.34
CA PRO A 285 26.17 -12.38 14.97
C PRO A 285 26.00 -10.85 14.87
N LEU A 286 25.14 -10.26 15.69
CA LEU A 286 24.82 -8.84 15.58
C LEU A 286 25.72 -7.91 16.39
N ASN A 287 26.51 -8.42 17.36
CA ASN A 287 27.35 -7.59 18.24
C ASN A 287 28.34 -6.70 17.47
N GLY A 288 28.98 -7.23 16.42
CA GLY A 288 29.92 -6.47 15.60
C GLY A 288 29.25 -5.29 14.88
N ILE A 289 28.00 -5.47 14.43
CA ILE A 289 27.21 -4.42 13.77
C ILE A 289 26.71 -3.41 14.81
N VAL A 290 26.30 -3.85 16.00
CA VAL A 290 25.85 -2.98 17.09
C VAL A 290 26.93 -1.98 17.48
N GLN A 291 28.17 -2.44 17.62
CA GLN A 291 29.28 -1.61 18.09
C GLN A 291 29.75 -0.59 17.07
N ASN A 292 29.62 -0.86 15.77
CA ASN A 292 30.12 0.01 14.71
C ASN A 292 29.01 0.83 14.04
N LYS A 293 28.82 2.07 14.52
CA LYS A 293 27.79 3.00 14.00
C LYS A 293 27.89 3.22 12.48
N ARG A 294 29.11 3.42 11.95
CA ARG A 294 29.32 3.69 10.52
C ARG A 294 28.91 2.48 9.67
N GLN A 295 29.32 1.30 10.08
CA GLN A 295 29.04 0.06 9.36
C GLN A 295 27.52 -0.26 9.36
N ARG A 296 26.86 -0.07 10.50
CA ARG A 296 25.43 -0.23 10.66
C ARG A 296 24.64 0.70 9.72
N PHE A 297 25.01 1.99 9.71
CA PHE A 297 24.34 2.96 8.84
C PHE A 297 24.64 2.70 7.36
N THR A 298 25.88 2.37 6.99
CA THR A 298 26.24 2.02 5.61
C THR A 298 25.45 0.82 5.11
N LEU A 299 25.33 -0.23 5.93
CA LEU A 299 24.53 -1.41 5.59
C LEU A 299 23.06 -1.05 5.35
N PHE A 300 22.49 -0.23 6.25
CA PHE A 300 21.10 0.24 6.13
C PHE A 300 20.89 1.03 4.83
N ILE A 301 21.70 2.08 4.59
CA ILE A 301 21.46 2.98 3.47
C ILE A 301 21.71 2.30 2.11
N LEU A 302 22.73 1.44 2.00
CA LEU A 302 22.98 0.69 0.77
C LEU A 302 21.82 -0.29 0.47
N SER A 303 21.30 -0.96 1.50
CA SER A 303 20.17 -1.87 1.32
C SER A 303 18.89 -1.12 0.97
N ALA A 304 18.66 0.04 1.58
CA ALA A 304 17.53 0.91 1.26
C ALA A 304 17.59 1.46 -0.17
N CYS A 305 18.77 1.93 -0.59
CA CYS A 305 19.02 2.36 -1.97
C CYS A 305 18.84 1.21 -2.97
N GLY A 306 19.37 0.02 -2.65
CA GLY A 306 19.21 -1.17 -3.49
C GLY A 306 17.74 -1.57 -3.65
N ALA A 307 16.96 -1.53 -2.57
CA ALA A 307 15.52 -1.79 -2.62
C ALA A 307 14.78 -0.75 -3.47
N THR A 308 15.13 0.53 -3.31
CA THR A 308 14.57 1.63 -4.14
C THR A 308 14.88 1.44 -5.62
N ILE A 309 16.11 1.07 -5.96
CA ILE A 309 16.52 0.83 -7.35
C ILE A 309 15.78 -0.39 -7.91
N LEU A 310 15.71 -1.48 -7.16
CA LEU A 310 15.04 -2.70 -7.59
C LEU A 310 13.56 -2.45 -7.90
N THR A 311 12.83 -1.91 -6.94
CA THR A 311 11.36 -1.75 -7.05
C THR A 311 10.95 -0.50 -7.80
N GLY A 312 11.76 0.57 -7.75
CA GLY A 312 11.42 1.86 -8.36
C GLY A 312 11.95 2.04 -9.79
N LEU A 313 12.99 1.32 -10.17
CA LEU A 313 13.60 1.46 -11.50
C LEU A 313 13.66 0.14 -12.26
N VAL A 314 14.28 -0.91 -11.68
CA VAL A 314 14.57 -2.16 -12.42
C VAL A 314 13.28 -2.84 -12.87
N LEU A 315 12.43 -3.23 -11.93
CA LEU A 315 11.20 -3.96 -12.24
C LEU A 315 10.25 -3.15 -13.14
N PRO A 316 9.96 -1.86 -12.85
CA PRO A 316 9.11 -1.08 -13.73
C PRO A 316 9.73 -0.85 -15.12
N SER A 317 11.04 -0.60 -15.22
CA SER A 317 11.67 -0.38 -16.52
C SER A 317 11.71 -1.66 -17.38
N GLN A 318 11.90 -2.84 -16.76
CA GLN A 318 11.80 -4.11 -17.47
C GLN A 318 10.39 -4.35 -18.01
N LEU A 319 9.37 -4.10 -17.18
CA LEU A 319 7.98 -4.25 -17.59
C LEU A 319 7.63 -3.31 -18.73
N ILE A 320 7.91 -2.02 -18.60
CA ILE A 320 7.58 -1.03 -19.63
C ILE A 320 8.40 -1.26 -20.92
N SER A 321 9.69 -1.66 -20.82
CA SER A 321 10.52 -1.91 -21.99
C SER A 321 10.13 -3.17 -22.77
N SER A 322 9.32 -4.06 -22.19
CA SER A 322 8.80 -5.24 -22.89
C SER A 322 7.66 -4.87 -23.85
N SER A 323 6.91 -3.80 -23.59
CA SER A 323 5.74 -3.39 -24.39
C SER A 323 5.48 -1.88 -24.26
N VAL A 324 6.38 -1.06 -24.80
CA VAL A 324 6.37 0.41 -24.61
C VAL A 324 5.07 1.05 -25.10
N LEU A 325 4.49 0.53 -26.18
CA LEU A 325 3.26 1.07 -26.77
C LEU A 325 2.05 0.91 -25.84
N GLU A 326 1.96 -0.19 -25.12
CA GLU A 326 0.87 -0.45 -24.16
C GLU A 326 0.88 0.51 -22.98
N PHE A 327 2.06 1.08 -22.67
CA PHE A 327 2.23 2.09 -21.62
C PHE A 327 2.21 3.54 -22.16
N SER A 328 1.92 3.72 -23.43
CA SER A 328 1.82 5.04 -24.07
C SER A 328 0.36 5.48 -24.16
N ASN A 329 0.11 6.79 -23.96
CA ASN A 329 -1.24 7.38 -24.04
C ASN A 329 -2.29 6.75 -23.09
N ILE A 330 -1.88 6.40 -21.87
CA ILE A 330 -2.80 5.87 -20.85
C ILE A 330 -3.40 7.03 -20.04
N GLY A 331 -4.69 7.25 -20.17
CA GLY A 331 -5.41 8.32 -19.47
C GLY A 331 -4.78 9.69 -19.74
N ASN A 332 -4.37 10.37 -18.68
CA ASN A 332 -3.72 11.69 -18.78
C ASN A 332 -2.20 11.62 -19.03
N TYR A 333 -1.63 10.42 -19.18
CA TYR A 333 -0.19 10.22 -19.30
C TYR A 333 0.17 9.74 -20.72
N THR A 334 0.76 10.62 -21.49
CA THR A 334 1.20 10.31 -22.86
C THR A 334 2.52 9.56 -22.88
N ASN A 335 3.44 9.89 -21.97
CA ASN A 335 4.81 9.38 -21.99
C ASN A 335 5.01 8.28 -20.94
N PRO A 336 5.42 7.05 -21.34
CA PRO A 336 5.63 5.91 -20.43
C PRO A 336 6.69 6.15 -19.35
N ARG A 337 7.65 7.07 -19.57
CA ARG A 337 8.64 7.45 -18.54
C ARG A 337 8.02 8.07 -17.30
N THR A 338 6.81 8.62 -17.41
CA THR A 338 6.09 9.18 -16.26
C THR A 338 5.82 8.11 -15.20
N PHE A 339 5.50 6.89 -15.62
CA PHE A 339 5.30 5.77 -14.69
C PHE A 339 6.59 5.39 -13.94
N LEU A 340 7.76 5.47 -14.60
CA LEU A 340 9.04 5.23 -13.94
C LEU A 340 9.34 6.29 -12.88
N LEU A 341 9.02 7.56 -13.14
CA LEU A 341 9.19 8.62 -12.16
C LEU A 341 8.29 8.42 -10.94
N PHE A 342 7.02 8.02 -11.15
CA PHE A 342 6.12 7.68 -10.05
C PHE A 342 6.65 6.51 -9.21
N SER A 343 7.01 5.41 -9.86
CA SER A 343 7.55 4.22 -9.18
C SER A 343 8.82 4.53 -8.40
N PHE A 344 9.72 5.37 -8.96
CA PHE A 344 10.94 5.78 -8.28
C PHE A 344 10.63 6.58 -7.00
N TRP A 345 9.79 7.61 -7.08
CA TRP A 345 9.47 8.44 -5.92
C TRP A 345 8.68 7.69 -4.86
N GLN A 346 7.81 6.77 -5.26
CA GLN A 346 7.10 5.85 -4.33
C GLN A 346 8.09 4.97 -3.57
N SER A 347 9.00 4.31 -4.30
CA SER A 347 10.03 3.45 -3.71
C SER A 347 11.01 4.23 -2.84
N PHE A 348 11.37 5.45 -3.24
CA PHE A 348 12.17 6.36 -2.42
C PHE A 348 11.47 6.70 -1.10
N GLY A 349 10.19 7.01 -1.16
CA GLY A 349 9.37 7.27 0.03
C GLY A 349 9.33 6.08 0.98
N LEU A 350 9.08 4.88 0.42
CA LEU A 350 8.89 3.65 1.18
C LEU A 350 10.20 3.11 1.78
N PHE A 351 11.30 3.11 1.03
CA PHE A 351 12.54 2.45 1.45
C PHE A 351 13.61 3.41 1.97
N ILE A 352 13.56 4.70 1.63
CA ILE A 352 14.55 5.69 2.07
C ILE A 352 13.93 6.69 3.04
N PHE A 353 12.94 7.47 2.62
CA PHE A 353 12.43 8.61 3.41
C PHE A 353 11.89 8.18 4.77
N TRP A 354 10.86 7.34 4.82
CA TRP A 354 10.26 6.90 6.06
C TRP A 354 11.19 6.05 6.92
N PRO A 355 11.94 5.07 6.37
CA PRO A 355 12.87 4.29 7.17
C PRO A 355 14.02 5.10 7.76
N ILE A 356 14.53 6.13 7.08
CA ILE A 356 15.55 7.03 7.64
C ILE A 356 14.95 7.81 8.82
N CYS A 357 13.75 8.36 8.68
CA CYS A 357 13.08 9.07 9.77
C CYS A 357 12.93 8.16 11.01
N ILE A 358 12.49 6.91 10.79
CA ILE A 358 12.32 5.94 11.86
C ILE A 358 13.67 5.48 12.44
N TYR A 359 14.67 5.23 11.59
CA TYR A 359 15.99 4.76 12.00
C TYR A 359 16.66 5.65 13.05
N PHE A 360 16.60 6.98 12.86
CA PHE A 360 17.21 7.93 13.79
C PHE A 360 16.45 8.10 15.10
N LEU A 361 15.20 7.62 15.20
CA LEU A 361 14.43 7.65 16.45
C LEU A 361 14.83 6.54 17.42
N TYR A 362 15.50 5.50 16.94
CA TYR A 362 15.81 4.32 17.72
C TYR A 362 17.26 4.26 18.20
N LYS A 363 17.46 3.51 19.32
CA LYS A 363 18.77 3.18 19.86
C LYS A 363 19.48 2.12 19.01
N GLU A 364 20.78 1.98 19.20
CA GLU A 364 21.70 1.14 18.42
C GLU A 364 21.22 -0.30 18.15
N LYS A 365 20.64 -0.97 19.15
CA LYS A 365 20.13 -2.35 18.97
C LYS A 365 19.02 -2.42 17.92
N ILE A 366 18.07 -1.48 17.98
CA ILE A 366 16.94 -1.46 17.02
C ILE A 366 17.43 -0.99 15.65
N GLN A 367 18.34 -0.02 15.59
CA GLN A 367 18.98 0.39 14.34
C GLN A 367 19.68 -0.80 13.65
N THR A 368 20.30 -1.68 14.44
CA THR A 368 20.94 -2.90 13.91
C THR A 368 19.89 -3.87 13.35
N ILE A 369 18.77 -4.05 14.05
CA ILE A 369 17.66 -4.88 13.57
C ILE A 369 17.12 -4.33 12.25
N ILE A 370 16.88 -3.02 12.16
CA ILE A 370 16.40 -2.37 10.93
C ILE A 370 17.40 -2.60 9.79
N SER A 371 18.72 -2.36 10.02
CA SER A 371 19.74 -2.58 9.01
C SER A 371 19.80 -4.03 8.52
N THR A 372 19.61 -4.98 9.43
CA THR A 372 19.57 -6.41 9.12
C THR A 372 18.32 -6.78 8.32
N ILE A 373 17.16 -6.28 8.72
CA ILE A 373 15.89 -6.50 8.00
C ILE A 373 15.99 -5.96 6.57
N PHE A 374 16.55 -4.76 6.39
CA PHE A 374 16.73 -4.18 5.06
C PHE A 374 17.69 -4.98 4.18
N SER A 375 18.81 -5.45 4.73
CA SER A 375 19.77 -6.25 3.97
C SER A 375 19.22 -7.63 3.60
N VAL A 376 18.55 -8.30 4.52
CA VAL A 376 17.89 -9.58 4.28
C VAL A 376 16.72 -9.40 3.31
N GLY A 377 15.91 -8.38 3.52
CA GLY A 377 14.74 -8.08 2.67
C GLY A 377 15.14 -7.76 1.23
N LEU A 378 16.22 -7.01 1.01
CA LEU A 378 16.72 -6.74 -0.34
C LEU A 378 17.17 -8.03 -1.05
N ILE A 379 17.98 -8.86 -0.37
CA ILE A 379 18.45 -10.13 -0.97
C ILE A 379 17.27 -11.05 -1.25
N ALA A 380 16.33 -11.13 -0.32
CA ALA A 380 15.09 -11.85 -0.50
C ALA A 380 14.27 -11.33 -1.69
N GLY A 381 14.14 -10.01 -1.82
CA GLY A 381 13.48 -9.36 -2.94
C GLY A 381 14.14 -9.68 -4.29
N ILE A 382 15.46 -9.66 -4.35
CA ILE A 382 16.24 -10.03 -5.56
C ILE A 382 15.99 -11.49 -5.94
N ILE A 383 16.05 -12.40 -4.98
CA ILE A 383 15.81 -13.84 -5.23
C ILE A 383 14.39 -14.04 -5.77
N ASN A 384 13.38 -13.41 -5.16
CA ASN A 384 12.00 -13.55 -5.63
C ASN A 384 11.78 -12.89 -7.00
N ALA A 385 12.41 -11.75 -7.27
CA ALA A 385 12.23 -11.03 -8.52
C ALA A 385 12.87 -11.73 -9.73
N PHE A 386 13.98 -12.49 -9.53
CA PHE A 386 14.75 -13.02 -10.65
C PHE A 386 14.85 -14.56 -10.69
N VAL A 387 14.75 -15.23 -9.52
CA VAL A 387 14.84 -16.71 -9.45
C VAL A 387 13.48 -17.34 -9.36
N PHE A 388 12.59 -16.78 -8.53
CA PHE A 388 11.25 -17.31 -8.29
C PHE A 388 10.18 -16.44 -8.94
N VAL A 389 10.36 -16.13 -10.22
CA VAL A 389 9.37 -15.40 -11.00
C VAL A 389 8.11 -16.27 -11.13
N GLY A 390 6.97 -15.76 -10.67
CA GLY A 390 5.69 -16.42 -10.83
C GLY A 390 5.33 -16.60 -12.30
N LYS A 391 4.74 -17.76 -12.64
CA LYS A 391 4.09 -17.91 -13.94
C LYS A 391 2.76 -17.18 -13.88
N TYR A 392 2.73 -15.94 -14.33
CA TYR A 392 1.51 -15.11 -14.40
C TYR A 392 0.56 -15.53 -15.53
N GLY A 393 0.76 -16.70 -16.08
CA GLY A 393 -0.10 -17.30 -17.08
C GLY A 393 0.29 -16.96 -18.51
N SER A 394 -0.04 -17.83 -19.43
CA SER A 394 -0.44 -17.49 -20.78
C SER A 394 -1.86 -16.94 -20.69
N LEU A 395 -2.23 -16.02 -21.57
CA LEU A 395 -3.61 -15.59 -21.74
C LEU A 395 -4.53 -16.82 -21.66
N ASP A 396 -5.38 -16.85 -20.63
CA ASP A 396 -6.40 -17.89 -20.52
C ASP A 396 -7.36 -17.75 -21.72
N ILE A 397 -7.94 -18.87 -22.16
CA ILE A 397 -8.95 -18.89 -23.23
C ILE A 397 -10.10 -17.91 -22.95
N THR A 398 -10.38 -17.64 -21.68
CA THR A 398 -11.40 -16.69 -21.24
C THR A 398 -10.93 -15.23 -21.18
N LEU A 399 -9.65 -14.95 -21.44
CA LEU A 399 -9.03 -13.63 -21.24
C LEU A 399 -9.29 -13.04 -19.84
N LYS A 400 -9.61 -13.86 -18.88
CA LYS A 400 -9.72 -13.43 -17.49
C LYS A 400 -8.33 -13.35 -16.91
N PHE A 401 -7.90 -12.15 -16.62
CA PHE A 401 -6.82 -11.96 -15.65
C PHE A 401 -7.33 -12.50 -14.32
N THR A 402 -6.68 -13.55 -13.82
CA THR A 402 -7.04 -14.06 -12.49
C THR A 402 -6.73 -12.98 -11.47
N ASP A 403 -7.77 -12.37 -10.92
CA ASP A 403 -7.65 -11.52 -9.74
C ASP A 403 -7.15 -12.39 -8.61
N GLY A 404 -5.92 -12.17 -8.19
CA GLY A 404 -5.37 -12.85 -7.02
C GLY A 404 -3.97 -13.43 -7.23
N PHE A 405 -3.47 -14.05 -6.18
CA PHE A 405 -2.16 -14.69 -6.18
C PHE A 405 -2.14 -15.89 -7.15
N VAL A 406 -1.16 -15.89 -8.03
CA VAL A 406 -0.92 -17.03 -8.92
C VAL A 406 -0.72 -18.28 -8.07
N ASN A 407 -1.57 -19.29 -8.26
CA ASN A 407 -1.43 -20.56 -7.59
C ASN A 407 -0.18 -21.26 -8.08
N GLN A 408 0.86 -21.25 -7.27
CA GLN A 408 2.11 -21.96 -7.58
C GLN A 408 2.08 -23.37 -7.01
N SER A 409 2.83 -24.26 -7.64
CA SER A 409 2.95 -25.63 -7.11
C SER A 409 3.57 -25.62 -5.72
N ILE A 410 3.13 -26.54 -4.86
CA ILE A 410 3.68 -26.70 -3.49
C ILE A 410 5.20 -26.91 -3.53
N LEU A 411 5.71 -27.63 -4.51
CA LEU A 411 7.15 -27.87 -4.69
C LEU A 411 7.90 -26.55 -4.94
N PHE A 412 7.38 -25.68 -5.79
CA PHE A 412 7.99 -24.38 -6.09
C PHE A 412 8.01 -23.47 -4.85
N THR A 413 6.94 -23.49 -4.08
CA THR A 413 6.84 -22.75 -2.81
C THR A 413 7.83 -23.28 -1.76
N LEU A 414 7.98 -24.61 -1.65
CA LEU A 414 8.96 -25.22 -0.74
C LEU A 414 10.40 -24.91 -1.17
N LEU A 415 10.71 -24.98 -2.46
CA LEU A 415 12.05 -24.62 -2.97
C LEU A 415 12.37 -23.15 -2.69
N ASN A 416 11.41 -22.24 -2.90
CA ASN A 416 11.56 -20.84 -2.53
C ASN A 416 11.87 -20.68 -1.04
N LEU A 417 11.09 -21.32 -0.17
CA LEU A 417 11.30 -21.27 1.28
C LEU A 417 12.69 -21.79 1.69
N ILE A 418 13.14 -22.88 1.10
CA ILE A 418 14.48 -23.46 1.36
C ILE A 418 15.56 -22.49 0.93
N ILE A 419 15.54 -21.97 -0.30
CA ILE A 419 16.55 -21.06 -0.82
C ILE A 419 16.58 -19.76 -0.02
N MET A 420 15.42 -19.22 0.34
CA MET A 420 15.33 -18.04 1.22
C MET A 420 15.94 -18.30 2.59
N THR A 421 15.65 -19.45 3.19
CA THR A 421 16.22 -19.84 4.48
C THR A 421 17.74 -19.97 4.40
N VAL A 422 18.25 -20.61 3.35
CA VAL A 422 19.70 -20.73 3.11
C VAL A 422 20.34 -19.35 2.96
N ALA A 423 19.76 -18.46 2.16
CA ALA A 423 20.28 -17.09 1.98
C ALA A 423 20.32 -16.32 3.31
N ILE A 424 19.26 -16.41 4.13
CA ILE A 424 19.20 -15.79 5.45
C ILE A 424 20.31 -16.37 6.36
N VAL A 425 20.48 -17.68 6.40
CA VAL A 425 21.52 -18.34 7.20
C VAL A 425 22.90 -17.89 6.77
N VAL A 426 23.18 -17.82 5.47
CA VAL A 426 24.47 -17.32 4.93
C VAL A 426 24.73 -15.89 5.39
N ILE A 427 23.75 -15.01 5.34
CA ILE A 427 23.89 -13.62 5.82
C ILE A 427 24.24 -13.61 7.32
N PHE A 428 23.56 -14.39 8.14
CA PHE A 428 23.83 -14.46 9.58
C PHE A 428 25.19 -15.09 9.89
N VAL A 429 25.64 -16.05 9.11
CA VAL A 429 27.00 -16.62 9.20
C VAL A 429 28.04 -15.56 8.89
N LEU A 430 27.84 -14.76 7.84
CA LEU A 430 28.73 -13.64 7.50
C LEU A 430 28.77 -12.58 8.62
N TYR A 431 27.63 -12.29 9.26
CA TYR A 431 27.58 -11.41 10.41
C TYR A 431 28.33 -12.00 11.63
N PHE A 432 28.18 -13.31 11.87
CA PHE A 432 28.87 -14.00 12.95
C PHE A 432 30.40 -13.88 12.84
N TYR A 433 30.93 -13.99 11.61
CA TYR A 433 32.35 -13.83 11.33
C TYR A 433 32.78 -12.38 11.10
N ASN A 434 31.95 -11.38 11.41
CA ASN A 434 32.21 -9.95 11.16
C ASN A 434 32.57 -9.59 9.71
N LYS A 435 32.08 -10.36 8.74
CA LYS A 435 32.32 -10.16 7.29
C LYS A 435 31.26 -9.25 6.63
N THR A 436 30.76 -8.27 7.36
CA THR A 436 29.73 -7.33 6.85
C THR A 436 30.19 -6.56 5.62
N LYS A 437 31.51 -6.34 5.44
CA LYS A 437 32.07 -5.73 4.22
C LYS A 437 31.75 -6.53 2.96
N ILE A 438 31.68 -7.86 3.04
CA ILE A 438 31.31 -8.71 1.91
C ILE A 438 29.87 -8.42 1.49
N ILE A 439 28.95 -8.34 2.47
CA ILE A 439 27.54 -8.07 2.21
C ILE A 439 27.37 -6.67 1.60
N THR A 440 28.00 -5.65 2.17
CA THR A 440 27.92 -4.28 1.64
C THR A 440 28.52 -4.17 0.24
N SER A 441 29.65 -4.86 -0.05
CA SER A 441 30.25 -4.89 -1.38
C SER A 441 29.33 -5.59 -2.39
N LEU A 442 28.74 -6.74 -2.00
CA LEU A 442 27.80 -7.47 -2.83
C LEU A 442 26.58 -6.61 -3.18
N ILE A 443 25.96 -5.99 -2.18
CA ILE A 443 24.81 -5.09 -2.37
C ILE A 443 25.20 -3.92 -3.28
N SER A 444 26.37 -3.32 -3.10
CA SER A 444 26.83 -2.20 -3.92
C SER A 444 27.03 -2.59 -5.39
N VAL A 445 27.63 -3.76 -5.65
CA VAL A 445 27.84 -4.27 -7.01
C VAL A 445 26.50 -4.57 -7.68
N ILE A 446 25.61 -5.26 -6.99
CA ILE A 446 24.27 -5.58 -7.52
C ILE A 446 23.48 -4.29 -7.80
N SER A 447 23.51 -3.33 -6.87
CA SER A 447 22.80 -2.06 -7.05
C SER A 447 23.37 -1.25 -8.23
N ALA A 448 24.68 -1.25 -8.43
CA ALA A 448 25.32 -0.62 -9.58
C ALA A 448 24.91 -1.32 -10.90
N SER A 449 24.91 -2.65 -10.92
CA SER A 449 24.44 -3.43 -12.08
C SER A 449 22.97 -3.14 -12.42
N PHE A 450 22.13 -3.01 -11.40
CA PHE A 450 20.72 -2.67 -11.55
C PHE A 450 20.52 -1.26 -12.10
N LEU A 451 21.32 -0.29 -11.67
CA LEU A 451 21.29 1.05 -12.25
C LEU A 451 21.66 1.03 -13.74
N ILE A 452 22.72 0.31 -14.12
CA ILE A 452 23.11 0.18 -15.53
C ILE A 452 21.97 -0.45 -16.34
N LEU A 453 21.40 -1.55 -15.87
CA LEU A 453 20.26 -2.21 -16.52
C LEU A 453 19.06 -1.26 -16.69
N SER A 454 18.75 -0.50 -15.64
CA SER A 454 17.66 0.48 -15.69
C SER A 454 17.90 1.58 -16.72
N PHE A 455 19.15 2.08 -16.83
CA PHE A 455 19.49 3.10 -17.84
C PHE A 455 19.38 2.54 -19.27
N ILE A 456 19.79 1.29 -19.50
CA ILE A 456 19.61 0.62 -20.80
C ILE A 456 18.13 0.54 -21.15
N ASN A 457 17.29 0.07 -20.22
CA ASN A 457 15.84 -0.02 -20.42
C ASN A 457 15.20 1.36 -20.67
N ILE A 458 15.59 2.38 -19.91
CA ILE A 458 15.12 3.77 -20.11
C ILE A 458 15.51 4.29 -21.49
N GLY A 459 16.72 3.96 -21.96
CA GLY A 459 17.18 4.27 -23.32
C GLY A 459 16.28 3.63 -24.37
N LYS A 460 15.99 2.33 -24.24
CA LYS A 460 15.07 1.58 -25.12
C LYS A 460 13.66 2.20 -25.11
N ILE A 461 13.07 2.40 -23.94
CA ILE A 461 11.74 3.03 -23.77
C ILE A 461 11.71 4.39 -24.45
N THR A 462 12.76 5.21 -24.29
CA THR A 462 12.82 6.54 -24.88
C THR A 462 12.90 6.49 -26.40
N SER A 463 13.68 5.57 -26.96
CA SER A 463 13.84 5.39 -28.40
C SER A 463 12.54 4.92 -29.05
N GLU A 464 11.92 3.87 -28.52
CA GLU A 464 10.67 3.30 -29.04
C GLU A 464 9.51 4.30 -28.91
N TYR A 465 9.40 5.00 -27.77
CA TYR A 465 8.37 6.05 -27.62
C TYR A 465 8.56 7.21 -28.60
N LYS A 466 9.80 7.65 -28.86
CA LYS A 466 10.07 8.69 -29.87
C LYS A 466 9.68 8.25 -31.28
N ALA A 467 9.95 7.00 -31.63
CA ALA A 467 9.53 6.44 -32.92
C ALA A 467 8.01 6.44 -33.06
N TYR A 468 7.31 5.99 -32.00
CA TYR A 468 5.84 6.00 -31.94
C TYR A 468 5.27 7.42 -32.03
N ALA A 469 5.79 8.38 -31.25
CA ALA A 469 5.29 9.76 -31.23
C ALA A 469 5.46 10.47 -32.58
N LYS A 470 6.48 10.12 -33.38
CA LYS A 470 6.63 10.61 -34.76
C LYS A 470 5.55 10.07 -35.69
N LEU A 471 5.18 8.81 -35.53
CA LEU A 471 4.08 8.20 -36.28
C LEU A 471 2.74 8.84 -35.91
N ASP A 472 2.52 9.10 -34.63
CA ASP A 472 1.28 9.70 -34.11
C ASP A 472 1.14 11.20 -34.46
N SER A 473 2.27 11.93 -34.58
CA SER A 473 2.26 13.34 -34.99
C SER A 473 1.93 13.59 -36.49
N GLY A 474 1.76 12.53 -37.27
CA GLY A 474 1.43 12.63 -38.68
C GLY A 474 2.57 13.10 -39.58
N GLU A 475 3.78 13.35 -39.04
CA GLU A 475 4.93 13.79 -39.84
C GLU A 475 5.41 12.73 -40.85
N GLU A 476 5.11 11.43 -40.60
CA GLU A 476 5.42 10.33 -41.52
C GLU A 476 4.21 9.85 -42.35
N PHE A 477 2.99 10.29 -42.07
CA PHE A 477 1.80 9.92 -42.87
C PHE A 477 1.80 10.54 -44.30
N SER A 478 2.74 11.40 -44.61
CA SER A 478 2.93 11.90 -45.99
C SER A 478 3.44 10.80 -46.96
N LYS A 479 3.85 9.64 -46.45
CA LYS A 479 4.16 8.42 -47.23
C LYS A 479 3.45 7.23 -46.61
N VAL A 480 2.11 7.20 -46.71
CA VAL A 480 1.35 5.98 -46.46
C VAL A 480 1.84 4.94 -47.47
N GLN A 481 2.65 3.99 -47.01
CA GLN A 481 2.95 2.85 -47.83
C GLN A 481 1.64 2.15 -48.13
N GLN A 482 1.38 1.92 -49.42
CA GLN A 482 0.21 1.17 -49.86
C GLN A 482 0.29 -0.23 -49.26
N LEU A 483 -0.46 -0.45 -48.17
CA LEU A 483 -0.48 -1.74 -47.44
C LEU A 483 -1.29 -2.80 -48.22
N PHE A 484 -2.27 -2.36 -49.02
CA PHE A 484 -3.16 -3.21 -49.77
C PHE A 484 -3.21 -2.76 -51.23
N ASN A 485 -3.03 -3.71 -52.15
CA ASN A 485 -3.21 -3.49 -53.56
C ASN A 485 -4.67 -3.78 -53.92
N LEU A 486 -5.50 -2.76 -53.96
CA LEU A 486 -6.87 -2.89 -54.45
C LEU A 486 -6.87 -2.88 -55.97
N SER A 487 -7.66 -3.76 -56.59
CA SER A 487 -7.85 -3.79 -58.03
C SER A 487 -8.74 -2.63 -58.46
N ALA A 488 -8.34 -1.91 -59.50
CA ALA A 488 -9.19 -0.93 -60.16
C ALA A 488 -10.21 -1.55 -61.13
N GLU A 489 -9.94 -2.76 -61.60
CA GLU A 489 -10.74 -3.43 -62.62
C GLU A 489 -11.62 -4.58 -62.07
N ASN A 490 -11.18 -5.20 -60.99
CA ASN A 490 -11.86 -6.33 -60.35
C ASN A 490 -12.58 -5.93 -59.09
N LYS A 491 -13.52 -6.76 -58.62
CA LYS A 491 -14.20 -6.59 -57.35
C LYS A 491 -13.20 -6.73 -56.18
N ASN A 492 -13.23 -5.79 -55.30
CA ASN A 492 -12.50 -5.85 -54.03
C ASN A 492 -13.46 -6.24 -52.90
N VAL A 493 -13.01 -7.10 -52.01
CA VAL A 493 -13.73 -7.46 -50.79
C VAL A 493 -12.91 -6.94 -49.62
N VAL A 494 -13.48 -5.99 -48.86
CA VAL A 494 -12.84 -5.44 -47.69
C VAL A 494 -13.64 -5.86 -46.46
N VAL A 495 -12.97 -6.54 -45.52
CA VAL A 495 -13.55 -6.93 -44.23
C VAL A 495 -12.98 -6.01 -43.15
N ILE A 496 -13.84 -5.23 -42.53
CA ILE A 496 -13.46 -4.29 -41.43
C ILE A 496 -14.06 -4.85 -40.14
N MET A 497 -13.19 -5.20 -39.19
CA MET A 497 -13.59 -5.61 -37.87
C MET A 497 -13.47 -4.43 -36.90
N LEU A 498 -14.58 -3.97 -36.37
CA LEU A 498 -14.62 -2.93 -35.34
C LEU A 498 -14.70 -3.61 -33.98
N ASP A 499 -13.58 -3.63 -33.24
CA ASP A 499 -13.53 -4.21 -31.91
C ASP A 499 -14.40 -3.42 -30.94
N ARG A 500 -15.17 -4.12 -30.11
CA ARG A 500 -16.14 -3.55 -29.13
C ARG A 500 -17.29 -2.71 -29.73
N ALA A 501 -17.51 -2.74 -31.02
CA ALA A 501 -18.67 -2.08 -31.64
C ALA A 501 -19.95 -2.87 -31.34
N LYS A 502 -20.79 -2.34 -30.46
CA LYS A 502 -22.07 -2.96 -30.08
C LYS A 502 -23.21 -2.41 -30.92
N SER A 503 -24.12 -3.29 -31.38
CA SER A 503 -25.25 -2.93 -32.25
C SER A 503 -26.14 -1.82 -31.68
N ASN A 504 -26.39 -1.80 -30.39
CA ASN A 504 -27.20 -0.77 -29.74
C ASN A 504 -26.56 0.63 -29.79
N TYR A 505 -25.23 0.72 -29.76
CA TYR A 505 -24.55 2.02 -29.93
C TYR A 505 -24.68 2.53 -31.36
N PHE A 506 -24.64 1.63 -32.36
CA PHE A 506 -24.81 2.01 -33.75
C PHE A 506 -26.20 2.59 -34.03
N GLU A 507 -27.25 2.01 -33.46
CA GLU A 507 -28.62 2.56 -33.54
C GLU A 507 -28.70 3.97 -32.94
N SER A 508 -28.17 4.18 -31.74
CA SER A 508 -28.15 5.49 -31.09
C SER A 508 -27.37 6.53 -31.92
N ILE A 509 -26.24 6.14 -32.51
CA ILE A 509 -25.44 7.04 -33.38
C ILE A 509 -26.24 7.42 -34.63
N LEU A 510 -26.97 6.50 -35.26
CA LEU A 510 -27.80 6.80 -36.43
C LEU A 510 -29.02 7.66 -36.09
N GLU A 511 -29.51 7.61 -34.84
CA GLU A 511 -30.55 8.49 -34.32
C GLU A 511 -30.02 9.90 -34.07
N ASP A 512 -28.85 10.01 -33.46
CA ASP A 512 -28.19 11.30 -33.17
C ASP A 512 -27.63 12.00 -34.40
N GLN A 513 -27.21 11.22 -35.40
CA GLN A 513 -26.60 11.71 -36.64
C GLN A 513 -27.27 11.12 -37.87
N PRO A 514 -28.48 11.57 -38.23
CA PRO A 514 -29.27 11.01 -39.34
C PRO A 514 -28.60 11.04 -40.73
N GLN A 515 -27.67 11.98 -40.96
CA GLN A 515 -26.91 12.08 -42.18
C GLN A 515 -26.06 10.83 -42.46
N LEU A 516 -25.63 10.10 -41.44
CA LEU A 516 -24.87 8.87 -41.60
C LEU A 516 -25.68 7.78 -42.34
N LYS A 517 -27.01 7.84 -42.34
CA LYS A 517 -27.84 6.90 -43.11
C LYS A 517 -27.64 7.06 -44.61
N GLU A 518 -27.33 8.28 -45.06
CA GLU A 518 -26.99 8.54 -46.46
C GLU A 518 -25.57 8.09 -46.77
N ASP A 519 -24.63 8.30 -45.87
CA ASP A 519 -23.25 7.88 -46.00
C ASP A 519 -23.12 6.36 -46.05
N PHE A 520 -23.96 5.63 -45.33
CA PHE A 520 -24.06 4.17 -45.35
C PHE A 520 -25.04 3.64 -46.38
N SER A 521 -25.43 4.44 -47.37
CA SER A 521 -26.28 3.96 -48.48
C SER A 521 -25.57 2.81 -49.21
N GLY A 522 -26.29 1.69 -49.41
CA GLY A 522 -25.73 0.47 -49.99
C GLY A 522 -25.20 -0.56 -48.98
N PHE A 523 -25.11 -0.21 -47.68
CA PHE A 523 -24.85 -1.20 -46.63
C PHE A 523 -26.15 -1.85 -46.16
N THR A 524 -26.05 -3.15 -45.79
CA THR A 524 -27.14 -3.86 -45.13
C THR A 524 -26.84 -3.97 -43.65
N TYR A 525 -27.68 -3.37 -42.79
CA TYR A 525 -27.56 -3.46 -41.34
C TYR A 525 -28.32 -4.68 -40.80
N TYR A 526 -27.58 -5.58 -40.17
CA TYR A 526 -28.14 -6.77 -39.52
C TYR A 526 -28.33 -6.52 -38.04
N LYS A 527 -29.49 -6.01 -37.65
CA LYS A 527 -29.82 -5.59 -36.30
C LYS A 527 -29.68 -6.68 -35.23
N ASN A 528 -30.02 -7.91 -35.56
CA ASN A 528 -30.03 -9.06 -34.64
C ASN A 528 -28.73 -9.90 -34.71
N THR A 529 -27.61 -9.29 -35.01
CA THR A 529 -26.33 -9.97 -35.03
C THR A 529 -25.80 -10.15 -33.61
N VAL A 530 -25.42 -11.39 -33.29
CA VAL A 530 -24.84 -11.76 -31.97
C VAL A 530 -23.45 -12.35 -32.21
N ALA A 531 -22.48 -11.93 -31.38
CA ALA A 531 -21.14 -12.51 -31.40
C ALA A 531 -21.16 -13.92 -30.79
N TYR A 532 -20.26 -14.79 -31.27
CA TYR A 532 -20.12 -16.15 -30.74
C TYR A 532 -19.59 -16.20 -29.31
N ASN A 533 -18.94 -15.15 -28.86
CA ASN A 533 -18.45 -15.00 -27.49
C ASN A 533 -18.26 -13.51 -27.13
N GLU A 534 -18.20 -13.21 -25.84
CA GLU A 534 -17.94 -11.85 -25.32
C GLU A 534 -16.48 -11.38 -25.56
N HIS A 535 -15.56 -12.32 -25.85
CA HIS A 535 -14.15 -12.03 -26.08
C HIS A 535 -13.78 -12.23 -27.55
N THR A 536 -13.13 -11.24 -28.13
CA THR A 536 -12.69 -11.23 -29.55
C THR A 536 -11.84 -12.44 -29.90
N LEU A 537 -10.91 -12.83 -29.02
CA LEU A 537 -10.03 -13.99 -29.26
C LEU A 537 -10.81 -15.30 -29.45
N ILE A 538 -11.92 -15.49 -28.74
CA ILE A 538 -12.75 -16.69 -28.78
C ILE A 538 -13.78 -16.61 -29.95
N ALA A 539 -14.23 -15.38 -30.25
CA ALA A 539 -15.19 -15.18 -31.37
C ALA A 539 -14.52 -15.19 -32.74
N SER A 540 -13.27 -14.75 -32.87
CA SER A 540 -12.52 -14.63 -34.12
C SER A 540 -12.43 -15.93 -34.91
N PRO A 541 -12.16 -17.10 -34.32
CA PRO A 541 -12.13 -18.35 -35.07
C PRO A 541 -13.44 -18.64 -35.83
N GLY A 542 -14.59 -18.38 -35.25
CA GLY A 542 -15.88 -18.52 -35.88
C GLY A 542 -16.12 -17.52 -37.02
N ILE A 543 -15.60 -16.29 -36.86
CA ILE A 543 -15.72 -15.22 -37.87
C ILE A 543 -14.91 -15.58 -39.13
N TYR A 544 -13.68 -16.04 -38.96
CA TYR A 544 -12.77 -16.32 -40.07
C TYR A 544 -12.83 -17.78 -40.60
N GLY A 545 -13.07 -18.72 -39.70
CA GLY A 545 -13.08 -20.14 -39.99
C GLY A 545 -14.48 -20.74 -40.27
N GLY A 546 -15.54 -19.96 -39.97
CA GLY A 546 -16.92 -20.41 -40.16
C GLY A 546 -17.46 -21.29 -39.03
N TYR A 547 -18.59 -21.94 -39.27
CA TYR A 547 -19.37 -22.65 -38.26
C TYR A 547 -18.57 -23.73 -37.49
N GLU A 548 -17.69 -24.46 -38.18
CA GLU A 548 -16.88 -25.52 -37.54
C GLU A 548 -15.93 -24.99 -36.44
N TYR A 549 -15.64 -23.68 -36.45
CA TYR A 549 -14.71 -23.02 -35.54
C TYR A 549 -15.39 -22.17 -34.47
N ILE A 550 -16.72 -22.24 -34.35
CA ILE A 550 -17.41 -21.62 -33.24
C ILE A 550 -17.13 -22.41 -31.94
N PRO A 551 -17.14 -21.78 -30.77
CA PRO A 551 -16.78 -22.41 -29.48
C PRO A 551 -17.58 -23.70 -29.22
N SER A 552 -18.87 -23.71 -29.50
CA SER A 552 -19.73 -24.89 -29.30
C SER A 552 -19.34 -26.09 -30.17
N GLU A 553 -18.91 -25.87 -31.41
CA GLU A 553 -18.48 -26.94 -32.30
C GLU A 553 -17.05 -27.41 -31.99
N ILE A 554 -16.17 -26.49 -31.67
CA ILE A 554 -14.81 -26.82 -31.21
C ILE A 554 -14.86 -27.74 -29.97
N ASN A 555 -15.74 -27.45 -29.03
CA ASN A 555 -15.88 -28.24 -27.79
C ASN A 555 -16.42 -29.68 -28.03
N LYS A 556 -17.08 -29.94 -29.17
CA LYS A 556 -17.57 -31.29 -29.52
C LYS A 556 -16.48 -32.22 -30.06
N THR A 557 -15.30 -31.72 -30.38
CA THR A 557 -14.23 -32.51 -31.01
C THR A 557 -13.26 -33.01 -29.93
N PRO A 558 -13.28 -34.32 -29.58
CA PRO A 558 -12.57 -34.84 -28.42
C PRO A 558 -11.06 -34.99 -28.59
N ASP A 559 -10.58 -35.14 -29.81
CA ASP A 559 -9.21 -35.58 -30.09
C ASP A 559 -8.21 -34.45 -30.45
N VAL A 560 -8.67 -33.20 -30.51
CA VAL A 560 -7.83 -32.05 -30.85
C VAL A 560 -7.91 -31.03 -29.70
N SER A 561 -6.75 -30.58 -29.22
CA SER A 561 -6.74 -29.55 -28.16
C SER A 561 -7.41 -28.28 -28.66
N LEU A 562 -8.18 -27.61 -27.79
CA LEU A 562 -8.82 -26.32 -28.08
C LEU A 562 -7.84 -25.29 -28.64
N LYS A 563 -6.61 -25.29 -28.14
CA LYS A 563 -5.53 -24.40 -28.58
C LYS A 563 -5.11 -24.70 -30.03
N GLU A 564 -5.04 -25.96 -30.40
CA GLU A 564 -4.61 -26.37 -31.75
C GLU A 564 -5.67 -26.02 -32.79
N LYS A 565 -6.94 -26.29 -32.50
CA LYS A 565 -8.05 -25.93 -33.40
C LYS A 565 -8.23 -24.42 -33.52
N HIS A 566 -8.04 -23.68 -32.40
CA HIS A 566 -8.02 -22.23 -32.40
C HIS A 566 -6.89 -21.68 -33.31
N ASN A 567 -5.68 -22.25 -33.21
CA ASN A 567 -4.56 -21.85 -34.05
C ASN A 567 -4.83 -22.18 -35.54
N GLN A 568 -5.46 -23.28 -35.83
CA GLN A 568 -5.87 -23.63 -37.22
C GLN A 568 -6.85 -22.60 -37.78
N ALA A 569 -7.83 -22.12 -36.99
CA ALA A 569 -8.75 -21.10 -37.43
C ALA A 569 -8.06 -19.75 -37.72
N LEU A 570 -7.05 -19.38 -36.93
CA LEU A 570 -6.26 -18.17 -37.18
C LEU A 570 -5.44 -18.22 -38.47
N LEU A 571 -5.08 -19.43 -38.96
CA LEU A 571 -4.40 -19.59 -40.23
C LEU A 571 -5.33 -19.34 -41.45
N LEU A 572 -6.64 -19.32 -41.24
CA LEU A 572 -7.65 -19.03 -42.28
C LEU A 572 -7.85 -17.52 -42.48
N MET A 573 -7.22 -16.68 -41.66
CA MET A 573 -7.30 -15.23 -41.87
C MET A 573 -6.70 -14.83 -43.20
N PRO A 574 -7.39 -14.00 -44.02
CA PRO A 574 -6.84 -13.49 -45.27
C PRO A 574 -5.50 -12.77 -44.99
N ARG A 575 -4.46 -13.15 -45.72
CA ARG A 575 -3.16 -12.48 -45.66
C ARG A 575 -3.17 -11.21 -46.45
#